data_515092b89b444e8b73bf827699ce5b3f
#
_entry.id   515092b89b444e8b73bf827699ce5b3f
#
_cell.length_a   1.000
_cell.length_b   1.000
_cell.length_c   1.000
_cell.angle_alpha   90.00
_cell.angle_beta   90.00
_cell.angle_gamma   90.00
#
_symmetry.space_group_name_H-M   'P 1'
#
loop_
_entity.id
_entity.type
_entity.pdbx_description
1 polymer ?
#
loop_
_entity_poly.entity_id
_entity_poly.type
_entity_poly.pdbx_seq_one_letter_code
_entity_poly.pdbx_strand_id
1 'polypeptide(L)'
;FGANNKWGIFPAVSGGWLVSNEKFFKNWRMSWWNTLKLRASYGVTGNNSISNTAAYPTLSAGNYAGAPGYKANSLGNADLGWEKTHSTDVALDLGFFNNRIQLSLDWYTKNTTDLLYQVPVEGASGFTTVWDNLGDIHNEGFEIELNTHNLTGKFSWSTSFNMSYNKNEVKALGKDNTPVYSGFDKNNPSNILTVGKPVNTFYMYDAIGVWKNQAEIDAYSAAHGGKPVTFEGKQIVPGDIRYKDVNNDGVFDKDNDRDYLGSPTPKLVFGMTNTFTYRNFDLSILMTAQTGGKIFGVLGRAIDRPGMGAKGNALGHWREAWWSEDEPGNGKVPYILSSTTGATLDSRWLYSSNYLRIKNLTLGYKLPINPKFISYARVYVSIENLAKWDSYYGGYSPEAANTAASSSPGGSSALGLDYGGYPSPRIYTLGINVNF
;
A
#
# COMPACT_ATOMS: atom_id res chain seq x y z
N PHE A 1 6.59 26.25 10.57
CA PHE A 1 7.86 25.71 11.04
C PHE A 1 8.39 26.47 12.25
N GLY A 2 9.33 25.89 12.95
CA GLY A 2 9.98 26.48 14.11
C GLY A 2 10.65 27.81 13.78
N ALA A 3 10.88 28.62 14.81
CA ALA A 3 11.42 29.97 14.66
C ALA A 3 12.77 29.98 13.91
N ASN A 4 13.53 28.91 14.05
CA ASN A 4 14.89 28.76 13.50
C ASN A 4 14.90 28.21 12.07
N ASN A 5 13.81 27.61 11.57
CA ASN A 5 13.76 26.85 10.32
C ASN A 5 12.64 27.29 9.35
N LYS A 6 12.34 28.59 9.33
CA LYS A 6 11.24 29.15 8.51
C LYS A 6 11.48 29.03 6.99
N TRP A 7 12.72 29.05 6.57
CA TRP A 7 13.13 29.09 5.17
C TRP A 7 13.83 27.80 4.76
N GLY A 8 13.52 27.32 3.55
CA GLY A 8 14.19 26.19 2.92
C GLY A 8 14.71 26.57 1.53
N ILE A 9 15.85 26.00 1.13
CA ILE A 9 16.41 26.14 -0.21
C ILE A 9 16.27 24.78 -0.91
N PHE A 10 15.65 24.79 -2.09
CA PHE A 10 15.30 23.58 -2.85
C PHE A 10 15.84 23.67 -4.28
N PRO A 11 17.17 23.43 -4.49
CA PRO A 11 17.78 23.51 -5.79
C PRO A 11 17.39 22.32 -6.66
N ALA A 12 17.33 22.56 -7.99
CA ALA A 12 17.15 21.51 -8.98
C ALA A 12 17.98 21.80 -10.22
N VAL A 13 18.46 20.74 -10.86
CA VAL A 13 19.16 20.78 -12.14
C VAL A 13 18.74 19.59 -12.99
N SER A 14 18.57 19.80 -14.27
CA SER A 14 18.28 18.72 -15.23
C SER A 14 18.99 18.96 -16.55
N GLY A 15 19.29 17.87 -17.24
CA GLY A 15 19.88 17.88 -18.57
C GLY A 15 19.30 16.77 -19.44
N GLY A 16 19.29 17.02 -20.73
CA GLY A 16 18.85 16.02 -21.70
C GLY A 16 19.69 16.11 -22.97
N TRP A 17 20.12 14.95 -23.45
CA TRP A 17 20.91 14.84 -24.69
C TRP A 17 20.18 13.98 -25.71
N LEU A 18 19.77 14.62 -26.80
CA LEU A 18 19.16 13.93 -27.94
C LEU A 18 20.27 13.37 -28.83
N VAL A 19 20.80 12.22 -28.46
CA VAL A 19 21.92 11.55 -29.13
C VAL A 19 21.62 11.27 -30.60
N SER A 20 20.36 10.94 -30.90
CA SER A 20 19.93 10.69 -32.31
C SER A 20 20.06 11.89 -33.22
N ASN A 21 20.25 13.12 -32.71
CA ASN A 21 20.53 14.30 -33.55
C ASN A 21 22.00 14.43 -33.91
N GLU A 22 22.89 13.71 -33.25
CA GLU A 22 24.33 13.80 -33.49
C GLU A 22 24.77 13.19 -34.84
N LYS A 23 25.84 13.74 -35.38
CA LYS A 23 26.37 13.27 -36.68
C LYS A 23 26.84 11.82 -36.63
N PHE A 24 27.47 11.40 -35.53
CA PHE A 24 27.93 10.04 -35.39
C PHE A 24 26.77 9.04 -35.36
N PHE A 25 25.64 9.36 -34.68
CA PHE A 25 24.46 8.50 -34.65
C PHE A 25 23.83 8.40 -36.07
N LYS A 26 23.70 9.51 -36.77
CA LYS A 26 23.19 9.54 -38.14
C LYS A 26 24.07 8.76 -39.11
N ASN A 27 25.37 8.72 -38.86
CA ASN A 27 26.33 7.93 -39.65
C ASN A 27 26.21 6.42 -39.47
N TRP A 28 25.62 5.94 -38.35
CA TRP A 28 25.34 4.51 -38.17
C TRP A 28 24.33 3.96 -39.17
N ARG A 29 23.57 4.83 -39.87
CA ARG A 29 22.59 4.49 -40.93
C ARG A 29 21.56 3.42 -40.52
N MET A 30 21.25 3.32 -39.21
CA MET A 30 20.25 2.39 -38.68
C MET A 30 18.85 2.97 -38.95
N SER A 31 18.22 2.61 -40.06
CA SER A 31 16.88 3.08 -40.41
C SER A 31 15.77 2.66 -39.45
N TRP A 32 16.04 1.63 -38.65
CA TRP A 32 15.09 1.10 -37.70
C TRP A 32 15.16 1.77 -36.32
N TRP A 33 16.27 2.48 -35.98
CA TRP A 33 16.46 3.17 -34.71
C TRP A 33 16.43 4.68 -34.91
N ASN A 34 15.32 5.32 -34.52
CA ASN A 34 15.06 6.71 -34.87
C ASN A 34 15.36 7.69 -33.74
N THR A 35 15.15 7.28 -32.49
CA THR A 35 15.29 8.15 -31.33
C THR A 35 16.15 7.47 -30.27
N LEU A 36 17.14 8.21 -29.81
CA LEU A 36 17.91 7.91 -28.61
C LEU A 36 18.11 9.22 -27.86
N LYS A 37 17.50 9.32 -26.66
CA LYS A 37 17.65 10.47 -25.78
C LYS A 37 18.00 10.00 -24.37
N LEU A 38 19.01 10.62 -23.79
CA LEU A 38 19.39 10.47 -22.39
C LEU A 38 18.85 11.65 -21.60
N ARG A 39 18.31 11.38 -20.42
CA ARG A 39 17.86 12.39 -19.46
C ARG A 39 18.49 12.12 -18.11
N ALA A 40 18.85 13.16 -17.38
CA ALA A 40 19.24 13.08 -16.00
C ALA A 40 18.75 14.31 -15.25
N SER A 41 18.28 14.11 -14.03
CA SER A 41 17.87 15.20 -13.16
C SER A 41 18.29 14.91 -11.70
N TYR A 42 18.58 16.00 -11.01
CA TYR A 42 18.71 16.00 -9.55
C TYR A 42 17.95 17.19 -9.02
N GLY A 43 17.21 16.97 -7.91
CA GLY A 43 16.47 18.05 -7.28
C GLY A 43 16.18 17.76 -5.82
N VAL A 44 16.05 18.85 -5.06
CA VAL A 44 15.60 18.81 -3.68
C VAL A 44 14.22 19.44 -3.61
N THR A 45 13.26 18.74 -2.98
CA THR A 45 11.92 19.27 -2.72
C THR A 45 11.66 19.32 -1.23
N GLY A 46 10.92 20.33 -0.78
CA GLY A 46 10.53 20.49 0.62
C GLY A 46 9.05 20.15 0.80
N ASN A 47 8.72 19.49 1.89
CA ASN A 47 7.34 19.22 2.30
C ASN A 47 7.01 20.04 3.54
N ASN A 48 5.85 20.73 3.50
CA ASN A 48 5.29 21.52 4.60
C ASN A 48 3.84 21.12 4.91
N SER A 49 3.43 19.91 4.59
CA SER A 49 2.06 19.41 4.76
C SER A 49 1.75 19.10 6.24
N ILE A 50 1.89 20.11 7.11
CA ILE A 50 1.54 20.08 8.52
C ILE A 50 0.72 21.31 8.90
N SER A 51 0.10 21.28 10.09
CA SER A 51 -0.64 22.44 10.61
C SER A 51 0.30 23.65 10.75
N ASN A 52 -0.21 24.85 10.42
CA ASN A 52 0.50 26.11 10.61
C ASN A 52 0.92 26.36 12.07
N THR A 53 0.29 25.66 13.02
CA THR A 53 0.58 25.74 14.45
C THR A 53 1.41 24.59 14.98
N ALA A 54 1.85 23.65 14.13
CA ALA A 54 2.56 22.43 14.56
C ALA A 54 3.84 22.69 15.35
N ALA A 55 4.56 23.78 15.02
CA ALA A 55 5.78 24.21 15.72
C ALA A 55 5.54 24.99 17.01
N TYR A 56 4.31 25.38 17.29
CA TYR A 56 4.00 26.28 18.42
C TYR A 56 3.22 25.54 19.51
N PRO A 57 3.45 25.87 20.80
CA PRO A 57 2.57 25.42 21.86
C PRO A 57 1.22 26.12 21.70
N THR A 58 0.14 25.35 21.80
CA THR A 58 -1.21 25.86 21.67
C THR A 58 -2.01 25.62 22.95
N LEU A 59 -3.00 26.47 23.19
CA LEU A 59 -3.96 26.34 24.28
C LEU A 59 -5.34 26.04 23.70
N SER A 60 -6.11 25.23 24.39
CA SER A 60 -7.54 25.00 24.11
C SER A 60 -8.40 25.44 25.29
N ALA A 61 -9.59 25.90 24.99
CA ALA A 61 -10.58 26.17 26.04
C ALA A 61 -10.89 24.87 26.81
N GLY A 62 -11.04 24.99 28.12
CA GLY A 62 -11.37 23.87 29.00
C GLY A 62 -12.01 24.38 30.27
N ASN A 63 -12.60 23.50 31.07
CA ASN A 63 -13.15 23.81 32.38
C ASN A 63 -12.29 23.15 33.46
N TYR A 64 -12.03 23.90 34.53
CA TYR A 64 -11.40 23.38 35.73
C TYR A 64 -12.34 23.66 36.92
N ALA A 65 -12.77 22.59 37.58
CA ALA A 65 -13.72 22.69 38.71
C ALA A 65 -14.97 23.53 38.44
N GLY A 66 -15.51 23.47 37.20
CA GLY A 66 -16.69 24.24 36.78
C GLY A 66 -16.42 25.65 36.30
N ALA A 67 -15.20 26.17 36.42
CA ALA A 67 -14.82 27.48 35.90
C ALA A 67 -14.19 27.40 34.51
N PRO A 68 -14.53 28.30 33.56
CA PRO A 68 -13.85 28.37 32.27
C PRO A 68 -12.37 28.69 32.43
N GLY A 69 -11.55 28.02 31.61
CA GLY A 69 -10.10 28.21 31.63
C GLY A 69 -9.43 27.73 30.32
N TYR A 70 -8.13 27.74 30.31
CA TYR A 70 -7.34 27.23 29.20
C TYR A 70 -6.46 26.09 29.68
N LYS A 71 -6.35 25.06 28.84
CA LYS A 71 -5.39 23.94 29.02
C LYS A 71 -4.42 23.90 27.86
N ALA A 72 -3.20 23.47 28.13
CA ALA A 72 -2.23 23.20 27.08
C ALA A 72 -2.79 22.08 26.15
N ASN A 73 -2.72 22.33 24.84
CA ASN A 73 -3.27 21.44 23.81
C ASN A 73 -2.17 20.75 22.99
N SER A 74 -1.05 21.43 22.76
CA SER A 74 0.09 20.85 22.05
C SER A 74 1.42 21.37 22.62
N LEU A 75 2.45 20.54 22.55
CA LEU A 75 3.84 20.95 22.73
C LEU A 75 4.32 21.65 21.46
N GLY A 76 5.09 22.72 21.64
CA GLY A 76 5.80 23.35 20.53
C GLY A 76 7.17 22.70 20.31
N ASN A 77 7.66 22.80 19.06
CA ASN A 77 9.03 22.46 18.71
C ASN A 77 9.62 23.62 17.88
N ALA A 78 10.46 24.43 18.50
CA ALA A 78 11.08 25.60 17.87
C ALA A 78 12.07 25.23 16.76
N ASP A 79 12.58 24.03 16.78
CA ASP A 79 13.57 23.50 15.82
C ASP A 79 12.91 22.68 14.70
N LEU A 80 11.58 22.57 14.68
CA LEU A 80 10.84 21.85 13.63
C LEU A 80 11.18 22.44 12.25
N GLY A 81 11.82 21.63 11.42
CA GLY A 81 12.34 22.00 10.10
C GLY A 81 11.55 21.38 8.94
N TRP A 82 11.97 21.68 7.74
CA TRP A 82 11.44 21.15 6.51
C TRP A 82 11.82 19.67 6.34
N GLU A 83 10.87 18.84 6.03
CA GLU A 83 11.13 17.53 5.44
C GLU A 83 11.69 17.76 4.03
N LYS A 84 12.80 17.13 3.68
CA LYS A 84 13.48 17.31 2.41
C LYS A 84 13.56 15.98 1.66
N THR A 85 13.22 16.01 0.37
CA THR A 85 13.41 14.86 -0.50
C THR A 85 14.44 15.18 -1.57
N HIS A 86 15.55 14.46 -1.54
CA HIS A 86 16.60 14.46 -2.55
C HIS A 86 16.27 13.41 -3.59
N SER A 87 15.99 13.85 -4.82
CA SER A 87 15.60 12.97 -5.92
C SER A 87 16.68 12.99 -7.00
N THR A 88 17.08 11.81 -7.44
CA THR A 88 17.89 11.60 -8.65
C THR A 88 17.09 10.74 -9.61
N ASP A 89 17.08 11.14 -10.87
CA ASP A 89 16.40 10.43 -11.94
C ASP A 89 17.31 10.34 -13.16
N VAL A 90 17.41 9.16 -13.76
CA VAL A 90 18.16 8.90 -14.98
C VAL A 90 17.27 8.11 -15.93
N ALA A 91 17.11 8.60 -17.14
CA ALA A 91 16.16 8.03 -18.08
C ALA A 91 16.74 7.88 -19.49
N LEU A 92 16.18 6.92 -20.19
CA LEU A 92 16.52 6.56 -21.58
C LEU A 92 15.25 6.50 -22.42
N ASP A 93 15.13 7.40 -23.41
CA ASP A 93 14.02 7.39 -24.36
C ASP A 93 14.50 6.81 -25.69
N LEU A 94 13.81 5.78 -26.15
CA LEU A 94 14.10 5.02 -27.37
C LEU A 94 12.93 5.07 -28.35
N GLY A 95 13.21 5.23 -29.63
CA GLY A 95 12.21 5.17 -30.68
C GLY A 95 12.69 4.30 -31.84
N PHE A 96 11.86 3.34 -32.23
CA PHE A 96 12.19 2.37 -33.28
C PHE A 96 11.13 2.33 -34.38
N PHE A 97 11.56 1.96 -35.61
CA PHE A 97 10.69 1.74 -36.75
C PHE A 97 9.78 2.95 -37.07
N ASN A 98 10.39 4.15 -37.25
CA ASN A 98 9.70 5.42 -37.41
C ASN A 98 8.77 5.72 -36.23
N ASN A 99 9.27 5.49 -35.01
CA ASN A 99 8.56 5.67 -33.72
C ASN A 99 7.27 4.81 -33.57
N ARG A 100 7.20 3.69 -34.32
CA ARG A 100 6.13 2.70 -34.09
C ARG A 100 6.28 2.00 -32.74
N ILE A 101 7.48 1.96 -32.20
CA ILE A 101 7.78 1.49 -30.84
C ILE A 101 8.51 2.63 -30.16
N GLN A 102 7.93 3.14 -29.09
CA GLN A 102 8.52 4.14 -28.20
C GLN A 102 8.63 3.52 -26.82
N LEU A 103 9.84 3.56 -26.27
CA LEU A 103 10.16 2.99 -24.97
C LEU A 103 10.88 4.03 -24.12
N SER A 104 10.36 4.34 -22.93
CA SER A 104 11.06 5.09 -21.89
C SER A 104 11.40 4.15 -20.75
N LEU A 105 12.64 4.22 -20.30
CA LEU A 105 13.16 3.51 -19.15
C LEU A 105 13.70 4.56 -18.19
N ASP A 106 13.14 4.59 -16.99
CA ASP A 106 13.52 5.55 -15.95
C ASP A 106 13.99 4.78 -14.72
N TRP A 107 15.13 5.16 -14.17
CA TRP A 107 15.60 4.73 -12.87
C TRP A 107 15.65 5.93 -11.95
N TYR A 108 15.13 5.77 -10.74
CA TYR A 108 15.11 6.84 -9.76
C TYR A 108 15.55 6.39 -8.37
N THR A 109 16.05 7.34 -7.61
CA THR A 109 16.23 7.22 -6.16
C THR A 109 15.75 8.49 -5.47
N LYS A 110 15.05 8.33 -4.35
CA LYS A 110 14.51 9.41 -3.53
C LYS A 110 14.87 9.16 -2.08
N ASN A 111 15.65 10.07 -1.51
CA ASN A 111 16.02 10.06 -0.08
C ASN A 111 15.26 11.18 0.61
N THR A 112 14.28 10.84 1.41
CA THR A 112 13.56 11.78 2.27
C THR A 112 14.24 11.81 3.63
N THR A 113 14.73 12.97 4.03
CA THR A 113 15.36 13.24 5.32
C THR A 113 14.51 14.19 6.14
N ASP A 114 14.74 14.20 7.43
CA ASP A 114 14.03 15.09 8.36
C ASP A 114 12.49 14.88 8.31
N LEU A 115 12.04 13.61 8.22
CA LEU A 115 10.64 13.24 8.08
C LEU A 115 9.78 13.89 9.17
N LEU A 116 8.73 14.62 8.77
CA LEU A 116 7.77 15.23 9.69
C LEU A 116 6.87 14.17 10.31
N TYR A 117 7.03 13.91 11.60
CA TYR A 117 6.30 12.87 12.31
C TYR A 117 5.83 13.32 13.70
N GLN A 118 4.70 12.77 14.15
CA GLN A 118 4.25 12.95 15.53
C GLN A 118 4.85 11.89 16.44
N VAL A 119 5.90 12.26 17.15
CA VAL A 119 6.63 11.37 18.08
C VAL A 119 5.84 11.22 19.36
N PRO A 120 5.59 9.99 19.85
CA PRO A 120 5.04 9.77 21.17
C PRO A 120 5.93 10.37 22.26
N VAL A 121 5.33 11.01 23.26
CA VAL A 121 6.03 11.54 24.43
C VAL A 121 5.52 10.90 25.70
N GLU A 122 6.35 10.93 26.75
CA GLU A 122 6.00 10.37 28.06
C GLU A 122 4.70 11.00 28.60
N GLY A 123 3.77 10.15 29.07
CA GLY A 123 2.46 10.60 29.55
C GLY A 123 2.54 11.55 30.75
N ALA A 124 3.61 11.55 31.51
CA ALA A 124 3.89 12.51 32.59
C ALA A 124 3.99 13.96 32.10
N SER A 125 4.27 14.18 30.80
CA SER A 125 4.26 15.52 30.18
C SER A 125 2.86 16.14 30.04
N GLY A 126 1.81 15.33 30.18
CA GLY A 126 0.43 15.72 29.90
C GLY A 126 0.05 15.71 28.41
N PHE A 127 0.95 15.29 27.54
CA PHE A 127 0.77 15.21 26.09
C PHE A 127 0.95 13.78 25.61
N THR A 128 0.45 13.49 24.41
CA THR A 128 0.60 12.17 23.78
C THR A 128 1.66 12.16 22.70
N THR A 129 1.82 13.27 21.99
CA THR A 129 2.74 13.40 20.85
C THR A 129 3.28 14.83 20.75
N VAL A 130 4.43 14.96 20.07
CA VAL A 130 5.00 16.23 19.60
C VAL A 130 5.43 16.08 18.14
N TRP A 131 5.33 17.16 17.36
CA TRP A 131 5.90 17.18 16.02
C TRP A 131 7.42 17.31 16.09
N ASP A 132 8.10 16.41 15.37
CA ASP A 132 9.56 16.43 15.25
C ASP A 132 9.99 15.97 13.87
N ASN A 133 11.25 16.25 13.53
CA ASN A 133 11.89 15.75 12.33
C ASN A 133 12.53 14.40 12.68
N LEU A 134 11.85 13.32 12.29
CA LEU A 134 12.18 11.96 12.70
C LEU A 134 12.51 11.08 11.50
N GLY A 135 13.82 10.86 11.29
CA GLY A 135 14.27 9.75 10.45
C GLY A 135 14.32 10.01 8.95
N ASP A 136 14.80 8.99 8.27
CA ASP A 136 15.07 9.01 6.85
C ASP A 136 14.39 7.82 6.15
N ILE A 137 13.83 8.08 4.98
CA ILE A 137 13.19 7.07 4.13
C ILE A 137 13.86 7.08 2.76
N HIS A 138 14.25 5.90 2.31
CA HIS A 138 14.79 5.66 0.98
C HIS A 138 13.76 4.97 0.09
N ASN A 139 13.60 5.50 -1.12
CA ASN A 139 12.87 4.87 -2.20
C ASN A 139 13.77 4.75 -3.42
N GLU A 140 13.82 3.60 -4.03
CA GLU A 140 14.50 3.37 -5.29
C GLU A 140 13.62 2.52 -6.20
N GLY A 141 13.70 2.77 -7.50
CA GLY A 141 12.86 2.04 -8.43
C GLY A 141 13.21 2.26 -9.87
N PHE A 142 12.46 1.59 -10.70
CA PHE A 142 12.51 1.80 -12.14
C PHE A 142 11.09 1.81 -12.72
N GLU A 143 10.93 2.58 -13.79
CA GLU A 143 9.69 2.73 -14.52
C GLU A 143 9.91 2.40 -15.98
N ILE A 144 8.91 1.79 -16.59
CA ILE A 144 8.89 1.46 -18.01
C ILE A 144 7.63 2.06 -18.59
N GLU A 145 7.76 2.83 -19.65
CA GLU A 145 6.65 3.24 -20.49
C GLU A 145 6.90 2.75 -21.92
N LEU A 146 5.95 1.98 -22.46
CA LEU A 146 6.02 1.42 -23.79
C LEU A 146 4.76 1.79 -24.58
N ASN A 147 4.94 2.54 -25.66
CA ASN A 147 3.89 2.88 -26.61
C ASN A 147 4.19 2.24 -27.96
N THR A 148 3.25 1.44 -28.48
CA THR A 148 3.44 0.73 -29.75
C THR A 148 2.26 0.89 -30.69
N HIS A 149 2.57 1.00 -31.98
CA HIS A 149 1.63 0.81 -33.09
C HIS A 149 1.87 -0.57 -33.69
N ASN A 150 1.24 -1.59 -33.11
CA ASN A 150 1.44 -3.00 -33.46
C ASN A 150 1.03 -3.30 -34.90
N LEU A 151 -0.14 -2.80 -35.28
CA LEU A 151 -0.69 -2.90 -36.63
C LEU A 151 -1.17 -1.54 -37.10
N THR A 152 -0.87 -1.22 -38.38
CA THR A 152 -1.28 0.02 -39.04
C THR A 152 -1.92 -0.34 -40.37
N GLY A 153 -3.14 0.16 -40.62
CA GLY A 153 -3.87 -0.15 -41.84
C GLY A 153 -5.38 -0.15 -41.63
N LYS A 154 -6.13 -0.95 -42.39
CA LYS A 154 -7.58 -1.06 -42.28
C LYS A 154 -8.00 -1.60 -40.87
N PHE A 155 -7.20 -2.47 -40.30
CA PHE A 155 -7.23 -2.83 -38.91
C PHE A 155 -5.98 -2.24 -38.23
N SER A 156 -6.18 -1.40 -37.26
CA SER A 156 -5.10 -0.85 -36.46
C SER A 156 -5.17 -1.37 -35.03
N TRP A 157 -4.01 -1.58 -34.43
CA TRP A 157 -3.86 -1.95 -33.04
C TRP A 157 -2.67 -1.20 -32.43
N SER A 158 -2.93 -0.47 -31.35
CA SER A 158 -1.92 0.19 -30.55
C SER A 158 -2.01 -0.27 -29.10
N THR A 159 -0.85 -0.29 -28.44
CA THR A 159 -0.72 -0.63 -27.01
C THR A 159 0.04 0.48 -26.32
N SER A 160 -0.49 0.95 -25.19
CA SER A 160 0.23 1.76 -24.21
C SER A 160 0.36 0.93 -22.94
N PHE A 161 1.60 0.70 -22.50
CA PHE A 161 1.91 -0.07 -21.28
C PHE A 161 2.81 0.76 -20.39
N ASN A 162 2.51 0.75 -19.10
CA ASN A 162 3.39 1.29 -18.06
C ASN A 162 3.57 0.31 -16.94
N MET A 163 4.74 0.36 -16.32
CA MET A 163 5.09 -0.43 -15.15
C MET A 163 5.98 0.40 -14.24
N SER A 164 5.72 0.35 -12.95
CA SER A 164 6.56 0.95 -11.92
C SER A 164 6.92 -0.10 -10.89
N TYR A 165 8.22 -0.23 -10.59
CA TYR A 165 8.75 -0.98 -9.46
C TYR A 165 9.29 0.01 -8.44
N ASN A 166 8.90 -0.14 -7.17
CA ASN A 166 9.42 0.66 -6.08
C ASN A 166 9.84 -0.22 -4.91
N LYS A 167 11.03 0.04 -4.37
CA LYS A 167 11.50 -0.49 -3.10
C LYS A 167 11.58 0.66 -2.10
N ASN A 168 10.87 0.52 -1.00
CA ASN A 168 10.84 1.48 0.10
C ASN A 168 11.58 0.90 1.30
N GLU A 169 12.37 1.71 2.01
CA GLU A 169 13.10 1.30 3.20
C GLU A 169 13.31 2.48 4.16
N VAL A 170 13.04 2.26 5.43
CA VAL A 170 13.38 3.19 6.51
C VAL A 170 14.86 3.09 6.80
N LYS A 171 15.60 4.20 6.73
CA LYS A 171 17.06 4.25 6.95
C LYS A 171 17.43 4.70 8.33
N ALA A 172 16.65 5.60 8.94
CA ALA A 172 16.86 6.09 10.28
C ALA A 172 15.55 6.47 10.95
N LEU A 173 15.48 6.41 12.29
CA LEU A 173 14.34 6.82 13.10
C LEU A 173 14.85 7.55 14.36
N GLY A 174 14.75 8.89 14.34
CA GLY A 174 15.21 9.70 15.48
C GLY A 174 16.65 9.42 15.88
N LYS A 175 16.96 9.70 17.15
CA LYS A 175 18.33 9.56 17.66
C LYS A 175 18.72 8.09 17.94
N ASP A 176 17.75 7.28 18.37
CA ASP A 176 18.00 5.94 18.90
C ASP A 176 17.45 4.83 18.00
N ASN A 177 16.92 5.16 16.84
CA ASN A 177 16.24 4.22 15.93
C ASN A 177 15.11 3.40 16.59
N THR A 178 14.50 3.95 17.63
CA THR A 178 13.41 3.27 18.36
C THR A 178 12.25 3.02 17.44
N PRO A 179 11.78 1.76 17.31
CA PRO A 179 10.63 1.44 16.46
C PRO A 179 9.35 2.15 16.89
N VAL A 180 8.54 2.57 15.92
CA VAL A 180 7.24 3.20 16.18
C VAL A 180 6.13 2.25 15.78
N TYR A 181 5.28 1.90 16.76
CA TYR A 181 4.15 1.01 16.56
C TYR A 181 2.90 1.82 16.19
N SER A 182 2.12 1.28 15.26
CA SER A 182 0.94 1.96 14.71
C SER A 182 -0.11 0.96 14.20
N GLY A 183 -1.17 1.47 13.62
CA GLY A 183 -2.17 0.67 12.92
C GLY A 183 -3.48 0.53 13.68
N PHE A 184 -3.92 -0.69 13.95
CA PHE A 184 -5.29 -0.99 14.38
C PHE A 184 -5.68 -0.35 15.73
N ASP A 185 -4.82 -0.48 16.74
CA ASP A 185 -5.06 -0.05 18.11
C ASP A 185 -3.72 0.29 18.79
N LYS A 186 -3.70 1.26 19.71
CA LYS A 186 -2.49 1.64 20.45
C LYS A 186 -1.94 0.50 21.31
N ASN A 187 -2.84 -0.29 21.89
CA ASN A 187 -2.47 -1.41 22.78
C ASN A 187 -2.19 -2.70 21.99
N ASN A 188 -2.62 -2.75 20.73
CA ASN A 188 -2.48 -3.90 19.85
C ASN A 188 -2.17 -3.43 18.42
N PRO A 189 -0.96 -2.92 18.21
CA PRO A 189 -0.56 -2.38 16.91
C PRO A 189 -0.46 -3.48 15.86
N SER A 190 -0.86 -3.16 14.63
CA SER A 190 -0.76 -4.07 13.48
C SER A 190 0.44 -3.78 12.60
N ASN A 191 1.00 -2.58 12.71
CA ASN A 191 2.06 -2.08 11.86
C ASN A 191 3.22 -1.54 12.68
N ILE A 192 4.39 -1.55 12.07
CA ILE A 192 5.62 -1.02 12.66
C ILE A 192 6.37 -0.17 11.64
N LEU A 193 6.96 0.91 12.13
CA LEU A 193 7.98 1.67 11.44
C LEU A 193 9.32 1.36 12.11
N THR A 194 10.22 0.71 11.40
CA THR A 194 11.53 0.27 11.93
C THR A 194 12.59 0.29 10.84
N VAL A 195 13.83 0.53 11.23
CA VAL A 195 14.98 0.60 10.32
C VAL A 195 15.16 -0.72 9.56
N GLY A 196 15.49 -0.64 8.27
CA GLY A 196 15.69 -1.78 7.40
C GLY A 196 14.42 -2.43 6.86
N LYS A 197 13.23 -1.90 7.19
CA LYS A 197 11.94 -2.40 6.68
C LYS A 197 11.21 -1.32 5.90
N PRO A 198 10.27 -1.70 5.01
CA PRO A 198 9.37 -0.75 4.37
C PRO A 198 8.49 -0.01 5.38
N VAL A 199 8.09 1.20 5.05
CA VAL A 199 7.11 1.97 5.84
C VAL A 199 5.81 1.18 5.99
N ASN A 200 5.19 1.27 7.18
CA ASN A 200 3.94 0.57 7.52
C ASN A 200 4.00 -0.96 7.37
N THR A 201 5.16 -1.57 7.61
CA THR A 201 5.29 -3.02 7.62
C THR A 201 4.32 -3.63 8.64
N PHE A 202 3.56 -4.65 8.24
CA PHE A 202 2.75 -5.43 9.15
C PHE A 202 3.64 -6.20 10.10
N TYR A 203 3.36 -6.06 11.41
CA TYR A 203 4.12 -6.67 12.49
C TYR A 203 3.16 -7.31 13.49
N MET A 204 2.96 -8.60 13.35
CA MET A 204 1.98 -9.35 14.11
C MET A 204 2.37 -10.83 14.21
N TYR A 205 1.63 -11.60 14.98
CA TYR A 205 1.82 -13.05 15.05
C TYR A 205 1.55 -13.72 13.70
N ASP A 206 2.41 -14.67 13.34
CA ASP A 206 2.21 -15.52 12.16
C ASP A 206 1.53 -16.83 12.57
N ALA A 207 0.27 -17.00 12.19
CA ALA A 207 -0.52 -18.18 12.46
C ALA A 207 -0.16 -19.30 11.47
N ILE A 208 0.51 -20.33 11.95
CA ILE A 208 1.02 -21.43 11.11
C ILE A 208 0.13 -22.69 11.15
N GLY A 209 -0.90 -22.70 11.99
CA GLY A 209 -1.83 -23.82 12.11
C GLY A 209 -2.61 -23.83 13.41
N VAL A 210 -3.05 -25.00 13.82
CA VAL A 210 -3.77 -25.28 15.07
C VAL A 210 -3.08 -26.45 15.79
N TRP A 211 -2.97 -26.38 17.10
CA TRP A 211 -2.51 -27.49 17.93
C TRP A 211 -3.56 -28.61 17.89
N LYS A 212 -3.24 -29.75 17.30
CA LYS A 212 -4.22 -30.80 17.03
C LYS A 212 -4.57 -31.62 18.27
N ASN A 213 -3.58 -31.90 19.10
CA ASN A 213 -3.72 -32.72 20.29
C ASN A 213 -2.68 -32.37 21.37
N GLN A 214 -2.87 -32.92 22.58
CA GLN A 214 -1.97 -32.71 23.69
C GLN A 214 -0.56 -33.24 23.41
N ALA A 215 -0.44 -34.34 22.66
CA ALA A 215 0.86 -34.94 22.38
C ALA A 215 1.76 -34.01 21.52
N GLU A 216 1.20 -33.20 20.60
CA GLU A 216 1.97 -32.17 19.85
C GLU A 216 2.50 -31.09 20.81
N ILE A 217 1.68 -30.65 21.79
CA ILE A 217 2.04 -29.63 22.78
C ILE A 217 3.15 -30.16 23.67
N ASP A 218 3.00 -31.39 24.15
CA ASP A 218 3.97 -32.05 25.05
C ASP A 218 5.32 -32.30 24.35
N ALA A 219 5.28 -32.73 23.11
CA ALA A 219 6.49 -32.89 22.26
C ALA A 219 7.20 -31.55 22.03
N TYR A 220 6.43 -30.48 21.78
CA TYR A 220 6.98 -29.14 21.64
C TYR A 220 7.58 -28.63 22.95
N SER A 221 6.89 -28.80 24.08
CA SER A 221 7.40 -28.50 25.40
C SER A 221 8.71 -29.23 25.72
N ALA A 222 8.77 -30.53 25.44
CA ALA A 222 9.96 -31.36 25.67
C ALA A 222 11.17 -30.85 24.82
N ALA A 223 10.93 -30.41 23.58
CA ALA A 223 11.96 -29.84 22.69
C ALA A 223 12.49 -28.48 23.19
N HIS A 224 11.70 -27.76 24.04
CA HIS A 224 12.02 -26.44 24.58
C HIS A 224 12.24 -26.46 26.11
N GLY A 225 12.84 -27.53 26.61
CA GLY A 225 13.28 -27.66 28.03
C GLY A 225 12.19 -28.06 29.01
N GLY A 226 11.07 -28.62 28.53
CA GLY A 226 10.00 -29.15 29.37
C GLY A 226 9.14 -28.10 30.10
N LYS A 227 9.20 -26.84 29.67
CA LYS A 227 8.37 -25.76 30.20
C LYS A 227 6.95 -25.82 29.63
N PRO A 228 5.93 -25.34 30.37
CA PRO A 228 4.59 -25.21 29.82
C PRO A 228 4.60 -24.31 28.59
N VAL A 229 3.97 -24.76 27.52
CA VAL A 229 3.78 -23.95 26.31
C VAL A 229 2.68 -22.92 26.58
N THR A 230 2.99 -21.64 26.47
CA THR A 230 2.06 -20.55 26.78
C THR A 230 1.98 -19.52 25.65
N PHE A 231 0.81 -18.90 25.55
CA PHE A 231 0.58 -17.73 24.72
C PHE A 231 0.14 -16.55 25.60
N GLU A 232 0.93 -15.47 25.62
CA GLU A 232 0.71 -14.29 26.49
C GLU A 232 0.46 -14.70 27.96
N GLY A 233 1.26 -15.64 28.48
CA GLY A 233 1.18 -16.15 29.83
C GLY A 233 0.03 -17.13 30.11
N LYS A 234 -0.81 -17.46 29.13
CA LYS A 234 -1.88 -18.47 29.27
C LYS A 234 -1.43 -19.80 28.68
N GLN A 235 -1.73 -20.88 29.36
CA GLN A 235 -1.42 -22.22 28.86
C GLN A 235 -2.18 -22.50 27.55
N ILE A 236 -1.47 -23.01 26.57
CA ILE A 236 -2.02 -23.46 25.30
C ILE A 236 -2.69 -24.84 25.49
N VAL A 237 -3.81 -25.01 24.81
CA VAL A 237 -4.57 -26.26 24.80
C VAL A 237 -4.82 -26.73 23.37
N PRO A 238 -5.13 -28.03 23.13
CA PRO A 238 -5.55 -28.52 21.85
C PRO A 238 -6.69 -27.69 21.24
N GLY A 239 -6.62 -27.39 19.97
CA GLY A 239 -7.55 -26.50 19.26
C GLY A 239 -7.18 -25.02 19.24
N ASP A 240 -6.20 -24.58 20.05
CA ASP A 240 -5.66 -23.22 19.96
C ASP A 240 -4.85 -23.01 18.69
N ILE A 241 -4.76 -21.75 18.25
CA ILE A 241 -3.89 -21.37 17.13
C ILE A 241 -2.43 -21.63 17.51
N ARG A 242 -1.72 -22.25 16.59
CA ARG A 242 -0.27 -22.40 16.64
C ARG A 242 0.38 -21.24 15.92
N TYR A 243 1.10 -20.42 16.65
CA TYR A 243 1.89 -19.33 16.11
C TYR A 243 3.32 -19.79 15.81
N LYS A 244 4.01 -19.02 14.98
CA LYS A 244 5.44 -19.15 14.75
C LYS A 244 6.17 -18.65 15.99
N ASP A 245 7.03 -19.48 16.55
CA ASP A 245 7.98 -19.10 17.60
C ASP A 245 9.21 -18.49 16.89
N VAL A 246 9.38 -17.19 17.02
CA VAL A 246 10.41 -16.46 16.24
C VAL A 246 11.79 -16.57 16.90
N ASN A 247 11.84 -16.54 18.24
CA ASN A 247 13.07 -16.69 19.01
C ASN A 247 13.38 -18.14 19.43
N ASN A 248 12.42 -19.06 19.20
CA ASN A 248 12.54 -20.50 19.51
C ASN A 248 12.77 -20.79 20.99
N ASP A 249 12.07 -20.10 21.89
CA ASP A 249 12.18 -20.28 23.34
C ASP A 249 11.04 -21.11 23.97
N GLY A 250 10.02 -21.48 23.18
CA GLY A 250 8.87 -22.28 23.59
C GLY A 250 7.75 -21.48 24.26
N VAL A 251 7.87 -20.15 24.33
CA VAL A 251 6.87 -19.23 24.86
C VAL A 251 6.44 -18.30 23.75
N PHE A 252 5.15 -18.06 23.61
CA PHE A 252 4.63 -17.16 22.59
C PHE A 252 4.20 -15.84 23.23
N ASP A 253 4.93 -14.76 22.95
CA ASP A 253 4.66 -13.43 23.49
C ASP A 253 4.80 -12.32 22.47
N LYS A 254 4.21 -11.15 22.79
CA LYS A 254 4.17 -9.99 21.89
C LYS A 254 5.53 -9.33 21.64
N ASP A 255 6.48 -9.55 22.54
CA ASP A 255 7.76 -8.86 22.50
C ASP A 255 8.76 -9.62 21.60
N ASN A 256 8.60 -10.96 21.50
CA ASN A 256 9.54 -11.84 20.80
C ASN A 256 8.98 -12.56 19.57
N ASP A 257 7.64 -12.79 19.47
CA ASP A 257 7.06 -13.69 18.48
C ASP A 257 6.17 -13.02 17.44
N ARG A 258 6.21 -11.68 17.36
CA ARG A 258 5.69 -10.98 16.20
C ARG A 258 6.71 -10.97 15.08
N ASP A 259 6.25 -11.19 13.85
CA ASP A 259 7.11 -11.22 12.65
C ASP A 259 6.74 -10.11 11.66
N TYR A 260 7.67 -9.80 10.76
CA TYR A 260 7.51 -8.83 9.68
C TYR A 260 6.82 -9.51 8.50
N LEU A 261 5.52 -9.32 8.35
CA LEU A 261 4.69 -10.05 7.40
C LEU A 261 4.48 -9.34 6.06
N GLY A 262 5.23 -8.28 5.80
CA GLY A 262 5.18 -7.52 4.57
C GLY A 262 4.56 -6.12 4.73
N SER A 263 4.49 -5.37 3.63
CA SER A 263 4.04 -3.98 3.61
C SER A 263 2.75 -3.83 2.79
N PRO A 264 1.89 -2.84 3.11
CA PRO A 264 0.74 -2.51 2.27
C PRO A 264 1.11 -1.94 0.90
N THR A 265 2.31 -1.38 0.77
CA THR A 265 2.76 -0.77 -0.48
C THR A 265 3.09 -1.87 -1.50
N PRO A 266 2.45 -1.88 -2.68
CA PRO A 266 2.80 -2.83 -3.73
C PRO A 266 4.22 -2.59 -4.24
N LYS A 267 4.91 -3.66 -4.62
CA LYS A 267 6.26 -3.58 -5.21
C LYS A 267 6.19 -3.25 -6.69
N LEU A 268 5.19 -3.76 -7.40
CA LEU A 268 4.98 -3.56 -8.83
C LEU A 268 3.56 -3.10 -9.08
N VAL A 269 3.42 -2.08 -9.93
CA VAL A 269 2.14 -1.58 -10.43
C VAL A 269 2.21 -1.55 -11.96
N PHE A 270 1.11 -1.97 -12.60
CA PHE A 270 1.02 -2.07 -14.07
C PHE A 270 -0.23 -1.37 -14.58
N GLY A 271 -0.09 -0.74 -15.73
CA GLY A 271 -1.19 -0.23 -16.51
C GLY A 271 -1.01 -0.64 -17.99
N MET A 272 -2.08 -1.07 -18.66
CA MET A 272 -2.05 -1.39 -20.07
C MET A 272 -3.35 -0.97 -20.74
N THR A 273 -3.23 -0.18 -21.81
CA THR A 273 -4.34 0.16 -22.69
C THR A 273 -4.08 -0.44 -24.06
N ASN A 274 -5.02 -1.24 -24.55
CA ASN A 274 -5.04 -1.68 -25.95
C ASN A 274 -6.17 -0.97 -26.67
N THR A 275 -5.85 -0.39 -27.83
CA THR A 275 -6.82 0.26 -28.71
C THR A 275 -6.81 -0.41 -30.07
N PHE A 276 -7.98 -0.84 -30.51
CA PHE A 276 -8.21 -1.48 -31.80
C PHE A 276 -9.14 -0.61 -32.62
N THR A 277 -8.87 -0.46 -33.90
CA THR A 277 -9.75 0.26 -34.83
C THR A 277 -9.93 -0.59 -36.10
N TYR A 278 -11.18 -0.79 -36.49
CA TYR A 278 -11.51 -1.44 -37.74
C TYR A 278 -12.67 -0.73 -38.43
N ARG A 279 -12.42 -0.12 -39.58
CA ARG A 279 -13.38 0.73 -40.27
C ARG A 279 -13.93 1.83 -39.35
N ASN A 280 -15.22 1.76 -39.02
CA ASN A 280 -15.91 2.71 -38.16
C ASN A 280 -15.97 2.27 -36.68
N PHE A 281 -15.50 1.08 -36.34
CA PHE A 281 -15.45 0.57 -34.98
C PHE A 281 -14.14 0.92 -34.31
N ASP A 282 -14.22 1.27 -33.03
CA ASP A 282 -13.08 1.39 -32.13
C ASP A 282 -13.37 0.63 -30.83
N LEU A 283 -12.36 -0.07 -30.32
CA LEU A 283 -12.40 -0.79 -29.04
C LEU A 283 -11.19 -0.36 -28.22
N SER A 284 -11.43 0.09 -27.00
CA SER A 284 -10.38 0.38 -26.01
C SER A 284 -10.54 -0.49 -24.78
N ILE A 285 -9.44 -1.08 -24.30
CA ILE A 285 -9.42 -1.92 -23.11
C ILE A 285 -8.31 -1.42 -22.20
N LEU A 286 -8.69 -0.88 -21.03
CA LEU A 286 -7.76 -0.48 -19.98
C LEU A 286 -7.70 -1.58 -18.91
N MET A 287 -6.50 -2.06 -18.65
CA MET A 287 -6.19 -3.05 -17.63
C MET A 287 -5.24 -2.44 -16.59
N THR A 288 -5.46 -2.78 -15.31
CA THR A 288 -4.55 -2.41 -14.21
C THR A 288 -4.24 -3.62 -13.36
N ALA A 289 -3.03 -3.68 -12.83
CA ALA A 289 -2.61 -4.74 -11.92
C ALA A 289 -1.60 -4.22 -10.90
N GLN A 290 -1.52 -4.88 -9.76
CA GLN A 290 -0.45 -4.68 -8.79
C GLN A 290 -0.02 -5.98 -8.16
N THR A 291 1.22 -6.03 -7.67
CA THR A 291 1.75 -7.19 -6.94
C THR A 291 2.70 -6.79 -5.80
N GLY A 292 2.85 -7.68 -4.83
CA GLY A 292 3.83 -7.57 -3.75
C GLY A 292 3.39 -6.78 -2.54
N GLY A 293 2.13 -6.28 -2.51
CA GLY A 293 1.53 -5.65 -1.34
C GLY A 293 0.71 -6.61 -0.48
N LYS A 294 0.43 -6.18 0.75
CA LYS A 294 -0.43 -6.86 1.72
C LYS A 294 -1.59 -5.97 2.14
N ILE A 295 -2.70 -6.59 2.54
CA ILE A 295 -3.87 -5.90 3.08
C ILE A 295 -4.44 -6.69 4.26
N PHE A 296 -4.76 -5.99 5.34
CA PHE A 296 -5.38 -6.61 6.51
C PHE A 296 -6.89 -6.37 6.49
N GLY A 297 -7.67 -7.44 6.42
CA GLY A 297 -9.14 -7.39 6.38
C GLY A 297 -9.74 -7.19 7.76
N VAL A 298 -9.93 -5.95 8.19
CA VAL A 298 -10.57 -5.63 9.50
C VAL A 298 -12.02 -6.08 9.51
N LEU A 299 -12.76 -5.83 8.43
CA LEU A 299 -14.14 -6.32 8.26
C LEU A 299 -14.17 -7.85 8.27
N GLY A 300 -13.30 -8.49 7.48
CA GLY A 300 -13.19 -9.95 7.45
C GLY A 300 -12.94 -10.53 8.83
N ARG A 301 -11.98 -9.96 9.57
CA ARG A 301 -11.71 -10.33 10.97
C ARG A 301 -12.93 -10.14 11.87
N ALA A 302 -13.71 -9.07 11.71
CA ALA A 302 -14.86 -8.78 12.54
C ALA A 302 -15.99 -9.81 12.40
N ILE A 303 -16.23 -10.30 11.17
CA ILE A 303 -17.28 -11.30 10.87
C ILE A 303 -16.81 -12.74 11.01
N ASP A 304 -15.49 -12.97 11.05
CA ASP A 304 -14.85 -14.29 11.06
C ASP A 304 -14.38 -14.69 12.46
N ARG A 305 -15.16 -14.40 13.49
CA ARG A 305 -14.85 -14.73 14.88
C ARG A 305 -16.10 -15.18 15.63
N PRO A 306 -16.62 -16.40 15.35
CA PRO A 306 -17.78 -16.91 16.07
C PRO A 306 -17.48 -17.04 17.56
N GLY A 307 -18.45 -16.68 18.40
CA GLY A 307 -18.30 -16.72 19.86
C GLY A 307 -17.65 -15.50 20.52
N MET A 308 -17.10 -14.57 19.75
CA MET A 308 -16.45 -13.35 20.25
C MET A 308 -17.39 -12.14 20.29
N GLY A 309 -18.46 -12.23 21.10
CA GLY A 309 -19.38 -11.11 21.34
C GLY A 309 -20.34 -10.77 20.21
N ALA A 310 -20.19 -11.33 19.03
CA ALA A 310 -21.13 -11.19 17.92
C ALA A 310 -22.20 -12.28 17.99
N LYS A 311 -23.46 -11.90 18.00
CA LYS A 311 -24.60 -12.82 17.93
C LYS A 311 -24.88 -13.24 16.47
N GLY A 312 -23.84 -13.36 15.66
CA GLY A 312 -23.93 -13.63 14.23
C GLY A 312 -23.67 -15.09 13.88
N ASN A 313 -24.02 -15.44 12.64
CA ASN A 313 -23.70 -16.75 12.08
C ASN A 313 -22.20 -16.85 11.80
N ALA A 314 -21.66 -18.05 11.94
CA ALA A 314 -20.28 -18.36 11.57
C ALA A 314 -20.15 -18.46 10.02
N LEU A 315 -19.00 -18.11 9.48
CA LEU A 315 -18.68 -18.35 8.08
C LEU A 315 -18.55 -19.86 7.81
N GLY A 316 -18.79 -20.27 6.53
CA GLY A 316 -18.88 -21.68 6.17
C GLY A 316 -17.64 -22.53 6.48
N HIS A 317 -16.43 -21.94 6.47
CA HIS A 317 -15.18 -22.64 6.77
C HIS A 317 -15.04 -23.08 8.24
N TRP A 318 -15.85 -22.51 9.16
CA TRP A 318 -15.90 -22.95 10.54
C TRP A 318 -16.46 -24.36 10.73
N ARG A 319 -17.03 -24.98 9.71
CA ARG A 319 -17.37 -26.41 9.68
C ARG A 319 -16.11 -27.30 9.72
N GLU A 320 -14.97 -26.76 9.34
CA GLU A 320 -13.67 -27.44 9.33
C GLU A 320 -12.84 -27.10 10.56
N ALA A 321 -13.46 -26.48 11.59
CA ALA A 321 -12.83 -26.14 12.84
C ALA A 321 -12.36 -27.39 13.61
N TRP A 322 -11.43 -27.20 14.53
CA TRP A 322 -11.06 -28.19 15.49
C TRP A 322 -12.23 -28.42 16.48
N TRP A 323 -12.70 -29.64 16.65
CA TRP A 323 -13.77 -30.02 17.57
C TRP A 323 -13.27 -30.85 18.73
N SER A 324 -12.35 -31.78 18.48
CA SER A 324 -11.71 -32.65 19.46
C SER A 324 -10.39 -33.20 18.92
N GLU A 325 -9.63 -33.90 19.74
CA GLU A 325 -8.41 -34.59 19.30
C GLU A 325 -8.69 -35.66 18.23
N ASP A 326 -9.87 -36.30 18.29
CA ASP A 326 -10.33 -37.27 17.29
C ASP A 326 -10.88 -36.60 16.04
N GLU A 327 -11.34 -35.34 16.14
CA GLU A 327 -11.86 -34.51 15.05
C GLU A 327 -11.08 -33.19 14.97
N PRO A 328 -9.79 -33.19 14.59
CA PRO A 328 -8.92 -32.03 14.63
C PRO A 328 -9.19 -31.03 13.49
N GLY A 329 -10.20 -31.26 12.66
CA GLY A 329 -10.55 -30.43 11.53
C GLY A 329 -9.47 -30.37 10.45
N ASN A 330 -9.38 -29.24 9.74
CA ASN A 330 -8.38 -29.05 8.68
C ASN A 330 -7.00 -28.58 9.17
N GLY A 331 -6.82 -28.41 10.48
CA GLY A 331 -5.58 -27.95 11.11
C GLY A 331 -5.27 -26.46 10.91
N LYS A 332 -6.24 -25.67 10.42
CA LYS A 332 -6.11 -24.21 10.19
C LYS A 332 -7.14 -23.39 10.96
N VAL A 333 -8.31 -23.95 11.19
CA VAL A 333 -9.42 -23.28 11.88
C VAL A 333 -9.45 -23.76 13.32
N PRO A 334 -9.28 -22.85 14.31
CA PRO A 334 -9.24 -23.20 15.72
C PRO A 334 -10.61 -23.60 16.26
N TYR A 335 -10.69 -24.02 17.51
CA TYR A 335 -11.98 -24.25 18.14
C TYR A 335 -12.74 -22.92 18.40
N ILE A 336 -14.06 -22.98 18.39
CA ILE A 336 -14.93 -21.79 18.30
C ILE A 336 -14.84 -20.87 19.51
N LEU A 337 -14.62 -21.40 20.71
CA LEU A 337 -14.65 -20.65 21.98
C LEU A 337 -13.28 -20.20 22.46
N SER A 338 -12.24 -20.26 21.62
CA SER A 338 -10.90 -19.83 22.01
C SER A 338 -10.86 -18.32 22.28
N SER A 339 -10.90 -17.97 23.56
CA SER A 339 -10.69 -16.59 24.01
C SER A 339 -9.26 -16.11 23.78
N THR A 340 -8.31 -17.04 23.68
CA THR A 340 -6.88 -16.77 23.49
C THR A 340 -6.57 -16.34 22.07
N THR A 341 -7.24 -16.97 21.10
CA THR A 341 -6.92 -16.79 19.68
C THR A 341 -7.88 -15.85 18.93
N GLY A 342 -9.08 -15.61 19.47
CA GLY A 342 -10.10 -14.83 18.78
C GLY A 342 -9.84 -13.32 18.69
N ALA A 343 -9.15 -12.72 19.67
CA ALA A 343 -8.90 -11.28 19.73
C ALA A 343 -7.56 -10.86 19.12
N THR A 344 -6.63 -11.79 18.98
CA THR A 344 -5.27 -11.53 18.53
C THR A 344 -5.24 -11.03 17.09
N LEU A 345 -4.39 -10.03 16.81
CA LEU A 345 -4.06 -9.62 15.45
C LEU A 345 -2.99 -10.55 14.91
N ASP A 346 -3.32 -11.28 13.87
CA ASP A 346 -2.42 -12.28 13.29
C ASP A 346 -2.60 -12.42 11.77
N SER A 347 -1.77 -13.25 11.17
CA SER A 347 -1.70 -13.44 9.71
C SER A 347 -2.93 -14.07 9.07
N ARG A 348 -3.90 -14.62 9.85
CA ARG A 348 -5.13 -15.23 9.31
C ARG A 348 -5.97 -14.24 8.49
N TRP A 349 -5.92 -12.96 8.83
CA TRP A 349 -6.67 -11.89 8.14
C TRP A 349 -5.76 -10.96 7.33
N LEU A 350 -4.48 -11.36 7.14
CA LEU A 350 -3.52 -10.65 6.31
C LEU A 350 -3.44 -11.32 4.93
N TYR A 351 -3.98 -10.65 3.94
CA TYR A 351 -4.10 -11.16 2.58
C TYR A 351 -3.07 -10.52 1.65
N SER A 352 -2.89 -11.11 0.48
CA SER A 352 -2.24 -10.45 -0.65
C SER A 352 -3.15 -9.35 -1.20
N SER A 353 -2.59 -8.18 -1.49
CA SER A 353 -3.29 -7.12 -2.21
C SER A 353 -3.09 -7.20 -3.73
N ASN A 354 -2.57 -8.32 -4.24
CA ASN A 354 -2.38 -8.53 -5.65
C ASN A 354 -3.72 -8.59 -6.38
N TYR A 355 -3.80 -7.95 -7.53
CA TYR A 355 -4.96 -8.05 -8.41
C TYR A 355 -4.59 -7.81 -9.87
N LEU A 356 -5.45 -8.28 -10.75
CA LEU A 356 -5.58 -7.89 -12.15
C LEU A 356 -7.03 -7.44 -12.39
N ARG A 357 -7.22 -6.30 -13.06
CA ARG A 357 -8.55 -5.75 -13.34
C ARG A 357 -8.65 -5.26 -14.78
N ILE A 358 -9.79 -5.52 -15.42
CA ILE A 358 -10.23 -4.78 -16.59
C ILE A 358 -10.99 -3.55 -16.06
N LYS A 359 -10.27 -2.43 -16.01
CA LYS A 359 -10.74 -1.17 -15.40
C LYS A 359 -11.80 -0.49 -16.26
N ASN A 360 -11.58 -0.50 -17.58
CA ASN A 360 -12.52 0.07 -18.54
C ASN A 360 -12.47 -0.72 -19.86
N LEU A 361 -13.64 -0.94 -20.45
CA LEU A 361 -13.81 -1.42 -21.81
C LEU A 361 -14.79 -0.51 -22.52
N THR A 362 -14.38 0.09 -23.63
CA THR A 362 -15.20 0.99 -24.43
C THR A 362 -15.23 0.52 -25.87
N LEU A 363 -16.43 0.25 -26.39
CA LEU A 363 -16.68 -0.04 -27.79
C LEU A 363 -17.44 1.12 -28.42
N GLY A 364 -16.88 1.72 -29.45
CA GLY A 364 -17.45 2.83 -30.18
C GLY A 364 -17.73 2.50 -31.63
N TYR A 365 -18.69 3.22 -32.20
CA TYR A 365 -18.99 3.19 -33.62
C TYR A 365 -19.17 4.60 -34.16
N LYS A 366 -18.34 4.99 -35.14
CA LYS A 366 -18.44 6.26 -35.87
C LYS A 366 -19.54 6.17 -36.91
N LEU A 367 -20.55 7.01 -36.77
CA LEU A 367 -21.67 7.06 -37.71
C LEU A 367 -21.24 7.62 -39.08
N PRO A 368 -21.65 6.98 -40.18
CA PRO A 368 -21.41 7.52 -41.51
C PRO A 368 -22.41 8.65 -41.81
N ILE A 369 -22.05 9.87 -41.42
CA ILE A 369 -22.91 11.06 -41.57
C ILE A 369 -22.45 11.96 -42.73
N ASN A 370 -23.37 12.77 -43.27
CA ASN A 370 -23.04 13.78 -44.26
C ASN A 370 -22.52 15.05 -43.52
N PRO A 371 -21.28 15.54 -43.81
CA PRO A 371 -20.62 16.57 -43.00
C PRO A 371 -21.18 18.01 -43.18
N LYS A 372 -22.36 18.22 -43.77
CA LYS A 372 -22.93 19.58 -43.98
C LYS A 372 -23.26 20.30 -42.67
N PHE A 373 -23.74 19.61 -41.65
CA PHE A 373 -24.14 20.19 -40.36
C PHE A 373 -23.44 19.52 -39.13
N ILE A 374 -23.08 18.27 -39.27
CA ILE A 374 -22.43 17.50 -38.21
C ILE A 374 -21.14 16.93 -38.79
N SER A 375 -19.99 17.41 -38.27
CA SER A 375 -18.67 16.99 -38.75
C SER A 375 -18.27 15.60 -38.24
N TYR A 376 -18.80 15.19 -37.08
CA TYR A 376 -18.49 13.92 -36.49
C TYR A 376 -19.63 13.46 -35.54
N ALA A 377 -20.00 12.18 -35.60
CA ALA A 377 -20.85 11.55 -34.58
C ALA A 377 -20.35 10.14 -34.26
N ARG A 378 -20.32 9.80 -33.00
CA ARG A 378 -19.90 8.49 -32.49
C ARG A 378 -20.84 8.05 -31.38
N VAL A 379 -21.38 6.86 -31.48
CA VAL A 379 -22.10 6.18 -30.41
C VAL A 379 -21.14 5.21 -29.72
N TYR A 380 -21.21 5.09 -28.41
CA TYR A 380 -20.34 4.16 -27.69
C TYR A 380 -21.05 3.54 -26.49
N VAL A 381 -20.56 2.35 -26.12
CA VAL A 381 -20.87 1.68 -24.85
C VAL A 381 -19.56 1.57 -24.08
N SER A 382 -19.56 1.97 -22.81
CA SER A 382 -18.43 1.83 -21.90
C SER A 382 -18.85 1.03 -20.67
N ILE A 383 -17.96 0.13 -20.22
CA ILE A 383 -18.15 -0.65 -19.01
C ILE A 383 -16.95 -0.40 -18.10
N GLU A 384 -17.22 0.14 -16.91
CA GLU A 384 -16.19 0.28 -15.89
C GLU A 384 -16.19 -0.92 -14.96
N ASN A 385 -15.01 -1.30 -14.48
CA ASN A 385 -14.78 -2.42 -13.56
C ASN A 385 -15.41 -3.74 -14.09
N LEU A 386 -15.19 -4.04 -15.37
CA LEU A 386 -15.79 -5.19 -16.06
C LEU A 386 -15.47 -6.51 -15.37
N ALA A 387 -14.20 -6.72 -15.02
CA ALA A 387 -13.75 -7.94 -14.37
C ALA A 387 -12.56 -7.68 -13.45
N LYS A 388 -12.43 -8.46 -12.39
CA LYS A 388 -11.30 -8.47 -11.49
C LYS A 388 -10.92 -9.90 -11.11
N TRP A 389 -9.64 -10.10 -10.87
CA TRP A 389 -9.05 -11.34 -10.35
C TRP A 389 -8.14 -10.98 -9.20
N ASP A 390 -8.46 -11.48 -8.03
CA ASP A 390 -7.68 -11.33 -6.80
C ASP A 390 -7.92 -12.52 -5.86
N SER A 391 -7.16 -12.60 -4.78
CA SER A 391 -7.31 -13.61 -3.72
C SER A 391 -7.67 -12.98 -2.37
N TYR A 392 -8.28 -11.79 -2.39
CA TYR A 392 -8.65 -11.08 -1.19
C TYR A 392 -10.09 -11.45 -0.75
N TYR A 393 -10.20 -12.06 0.43
CA TYR A 393 -11.47 -12.48 1.03
C TYR A 393 -11.83 -11.72 2.30
N GLY A 394 -10.98 -10.79 2.74
CA GLY A 394 -11.17 -9.98 3.95
C GLY A 394 -12.09 -8.77 3.79
N GLY A 395 -12.56 -8.49 2.57
CA GLY A 395 -13.40 -7.36 2.22
C GLY A 395 -13.82 -7.40 0.75
N TYR A 396 -14.23 -6.25 0.21
CA TYR A 396 -14.79 -6.17 -1.15
C TYR A 396 -13.74 -5.98 -2.24
N SER A 397 -12.59 -5.37 -1.92
CA SER A 397 -11.56 -5.06 -2.91
C SER A 397 -10.19 -4.96 -2.25
N PRO A 398 -9.13 -5.54 -2.85
CA PRO A 398 -7.75 -5.34 -2.40
C PRO A 398 -7.22 -3.92 -2.64
N GLU A 399 -7.96 -3.08 -3.38
CA GLU A 399 -7.70 -1.65 -3.57
C GLU A 399 -8.38 -0.79 -2.49
N ALA A 400 -8.90 -1.40 -1.43
CA ALA A 400 -9.58 -0.67 -0.36
C ALA A 400 -8.66 0.39 0.25
N ALA A 401 -9.16 1.64 0.27
CA ALA A 401 -8.49 2.72 0.95
C ALA A 401 -8.90 2.73 2.44
N ASN A 402 -7.94 2.96 3.32
CA ASN A 402 -8.25 3.19 4.72
C ASN A 402 -8.89 4.55 4.92
N THR A 403 -10.21 4.58 5.07
CA THR A 403 -10.99 5.81 5.34
C THR A 403 -10.96 6.22 6.81
N ALA A 404 -10.58 5.33 7.73
CA ALA A 404 -10.50 5.61 9.17
C ALA A 404 -9.23 6.37 9.57
N ALA A 405 -8.23 6.44 8.69
CA ALA A 405 -6.95 7.10 8.95
C ALA A 405 -7.06 8.62 9.17
N SER A 406 -8.14 9.25 8.75
CA SER A 406 -8.31 10.70 8.83
C SER A 406 -8.69 11.23 10.23
N SER A 407 -9.09 10.37 11.15
CA SER A 407 -9.57 10.75 12.49
C SER A 407 -8.66 10.35 13.65
N SER A 408 -7.59 9.62 13.40
CA SER A 408 -6.60 9.23 14.43
C SER A 408 -5.32 10.07 14.34
N PRO A 409 -4.73 10.46 15.47
CA PRO A 409 -3.36 10.99 15.49
C PRO A 409 -2.42 9.94 14.88
N GLY A 410 -1.83 10.23 13.72
CA GLY A 410 -1.04 9.26 12.94
C GLY A 410 -1.73 8.72 11.68
N GLY A 411 -2.63 9.49 11.09
CA GLY A 411 -3.51 9.11 9.98
C GLY A 411 -2.89 8.40 8.78
N SER A 412 -1.63 8.60 8.46
CA SER A 412 -0.92 7.83 7.40
C SER A 412 -0.39 6.48 7.87
N SER A 413 -0.38 6.21 9.17
CA SER A 413 0.22 5.01 9.78
C SER A 413 -0.69 3.77 9.76
N ALA A 414 -1.91 3.90 9.26
CA ALA A 414 -2.87 2.81 9.17
C ALA A 414 -3.13 2.35 7.71
N LEU A 415 -2.19 2.58 6.81
CA LEU A 415 -2.27 2.07 5.43
C LEU A 415 -2.38 0.55 5.42
N GLY A 416 -3.19 0.03 4.49
CA GLY A 416 -3.38 -1.41 4.30
C GLY A 416 -4.39 -2.05 5.23
N LEU A 417 -5.12 -1.27 6.05
CA LEU A 417 -6.23 -1.77 6.86
C LEU A 417 -7.56 -1.52 6.13
N ASP A 418 -8.28 -2.60 5.81
CA ASP A 418 -9.61 -2.51 5.18
C ASP A 418 -10.72 -2.62 6.22
N TYR A 419 -11.36 -1.50 6.54
CA TYR A 419 -12.50 -1.41 7.45
C TYR A 419 -13.86 -1.69 6.79
N GLY A 420 -13.86 -2.21 5.55
CA GLY A 420 -15.08 -2.52 4.81
C GLY A 420 -15.54 -1.37 3.92
N GLY A 421 -14.63 -0.87 3.08
CA GLY A 421 -14.96 0.11 2.05
C GLY A 421 -16.04 -0.42 1.10
N TYR A 422 -16.81 0.49 0.47
CA TYR A 422 -17.83 0.09 -0.49
C TYR A 422 -17.20 -0.66 -1.67
N PRO A 423 -17.89 -1.70 -2.20
CA PRO A 423 -17.43 -2.38 -3.40
C PRO A 423 -17.40 -1.43 -4.59
N SER A 424 -16.36 -1.52 -5.42
CA SER A 424 -16.29 -0.76 -6.68
C SER A 424 -17.46 -1.17 -7.59
N PRO A 425 -18.37 -0.25 -7.95
CA PRO A 425 -19.52 -0.59 -8.79
C PRO A 425 -19.07 -0.92 -10.21
N ARG A 426 -19.80 -1.81 -10.87
CA ARG A 426 -19.72 -1.98 -12.32
C ARG A 426 -20.69 -0.99 -12.96
N ILE A 427 -20.16 -0.09 -13.80
CA ILE A 427 -20.94 0.99 -14.41
C ILE A 427 -21.04 0.73 -15.92
N TYR A 428 -22.26 0.75 -16.44
CA TYR A 428 -22.54 0.65 -17.87
C TYR A 428 -22.98 2.02 -18.36
N THR A 429 -22.29 2.54 -19.35
CA THR A 429 -22.57 3.85 -19.95
C THR A 429 -22.87 3.69 -21.43
N LEU A 430 -23.98 4.24 -21.87
CA LEU A 430 -24.27 4.49 -23.29
C LEU A 430 -24.11 5.98 -23.56
N GLY A 431 -23.33 6.34 -24.57
CA GLY A 431 -23.09 7.73 -24.88
C GLY A 431 -23.03 8.02 -26.37
N ILE A 432 -23.21 9.29 -26.71
CA ILE A 432 -23.08 9.80 -28.06
C ILE A 432 -22.20 11.07 -28.02
N ASN A 433 -21.22 11.13 -28.92
CA ASN A 433 -20.39 12.32 -29.14
C ASN A 433 -20.75 12.91 -30.49
N VAL A 434 -21.05 14.19 -30.54
CA VAL A 434 -21.39 14.91 -31.77
C VAL A 434 -20.58 16.19 -31.85
N ASN A 435 -19.93 16.41 -33.00
CA ASN A 435 -19.26 17.68 -33.35
C ASN A 435 -20.00 18.31 -34.52
N PHE A 436 -20.29 19.59 -34.37
CA PHE A 436 -20.97 20.40 -35.37
C PHE A 436 -20.01 21.15 -36.25
#